data_14e021361f48b9ee37f6b1b3b869d58f
#
_entry.id   14e021361f48b9ee37f6b1b3b869d58f
#
_cell.length_a   1.000
_cell.length_b   1.000
_cell.length_c   1.000
_cell.angle_alpha   90.00
_cell.angle_beta   90.00
_cell.angle_gamma   90.00
#
_symmetry.space_group_name_H-M   'P 1'
#
loop_
_entity.id
_entity.type
_entity.pdbx_description
1 polymer ?
#
loop_
_entity_poly.entity_id
_entity_poly.type
_entity_poly.pdbx_seq_one_letter_code
_entity_poly.pdbx_strand_id
1 'polypeptide(L)'
;FRNLLGFNQESQQTYLTEFDNVFVSACGIGFHQQLLPDESLDIGFSATAMHYLSEKPCTIDNHVHMVGATGGPAKAFSDQAAQNWLDILLARAKELRPGGQLVMLNFGIDEQGRYLGNTGGANMFNTFATLWKQMSQEKVISDTEFKNTAFPQYYRTIDEFCAPLRDETSPVFKAGLRLVSAHTGVVRCPYRHAYDEAGGAMSAREFAV
;
A
#
# COMPACT_ATOMS: atom_id res chain seq x y z
N PHE A 1 -4.58 10.46 16.11
CA PHE A 1 -3.84 9.95 17.26
C PHE A 1 -4.69 9.96 18.52
N ARG A 2 -5.21 11.13 18.94
CA ARG A 2 -6.13 11.23 20.09
C ARG A 2 -7.32 10.29 19.98
N ASN A 3 -7.90 10.16 18.77
CA ASN A 3 -9.05 9.30 18.52
C ASN A 3 -8.70 7.81 18.65
N LEU A 4 -7.50 7.38 18.26
CA LEU A 4 -7.07 5.99 18.41
C LEU A 4 -6.89 5.63 19.89
N LEU A 5 -6.26 6.50 20.67
CA LEU A 5 -6.09 6.29 22.11
C LEU A 5 -7.43 6.36 22.83
N GLY A 6 -8.30 7.32 22.50
CA GLY A 6 -9.65 7.45 23.04
C GLY A 6 -10.50 6.21 22.74
N PHE A 7 -10.51 5.73 21.51
CA PHE A 7 -11.21 4.51 21.12
C PHE A 7 -10.76 3.29 21.94
N ASN A 8 -9.47 3.11 22.12
CA ASN A 8 -8.92 2.02 22.92
C ASN A 8 -9.29 2.10 24.41
N GLN A 9 -9.51 3.31 24.95
CA GLN A 9 -9.91 3.53 26.35
C GLN A 9 -11.43 3.41 26.56
N GLU A 10 -12.22 3.78 25.57
CA GLU A 10 -13.69 3.81 25.65
C GLU A 10 -14.35 2.49 25.21
N SER A 11 -13.67 1.67 24.41
CA SER A 11 -14.20 0.40 23.94
C SER A 11 -14.17 -0.66 25.05
N GLN A 12 -15.27 -1.40 25.20
CA GLN A 12 -15.41 -2.45 26.21
C GLN A 12 -14.55 -3.69 25.94
N GLN A 13 -14.07 -3.89 24.71
CA GLN A 13 -13.20 -5.01 24.31
C GLN A 13 -12.05 -4.51 23.46
N THR A 14 -10.90 -4.34 24.08
CA THR A 14 -9.63 -4.01 23.40
C THR A 14 -8.51 -4.87 23.98
N TYR A 15 -7.38 -4.91 23.27
CA TYR A 15 -6.19 -5.57 23.80
C TYR A 15 -5.74 -4.99 25.16
N LEU A 16 -6.11 -3.74 25.49
CA LEU A 16 -5.83 -3.13 26.80
C LEU A 16 -6.68 -3.68 27.94
N THR A 17 -7.83 -4.29 27.62
CA THR A 17 -8.70 -4.95 28.60
C THR A 17 -8.44 -6.45 28.71
N GLU A 18 -7.80 -7.05 27.71
CA GLU A 18 -7.55 -8.48 27.63
C GLU A 18 -6.15 -8.88 28.13
N PHE A 19 -5.19 -7.95 28.07
CA PHE A 19 -3.80 -8.25 28.43
C PHE A 19 -3.25 -7.26 29.44
N ASP A 20 -2.56 -7.78 30.46
CA ASP A 20 -1.78 -6.99 31.40
C ASP A 20 -0.44 -6.53 30.75
N ASN A 21 0.12 -5.45 31.28
CA ASN A 21 1.43 -4.91 30.85
C ASN A 21 1.49 -4.48 29.38
N VAL A 22 0.42 -3.93 28.85
CA VAL A 22 0.38 -3.35 27.50
C VAL A 22 0.74 -1.86 27.56
N PHE A 23 1.75 -1.47 26.84
CA PHE A 23 2.18 -0.07 26.68
C PHE A 23 2.01 0.36 25.23
N VAL A 24 1.33 1.48 25.01
CA VAL A 24 1.05 2.00 23.67
C VAL A 24 1.86 3.26 23.44
N SER A 25 2.68 3.23 22.41
CA SER A 25 3.42 4.38 21.90
C SER A 25 3.01 4.70 20.48
N ALA A 26 3.19 5.95 20.06
CA ALA A 26 2.97 6.33 18.67
C ALA A 26 4.05 7.30 18.19
N CYS A 27 4.42 7.11 16.92
CA CYS A 27 5.37 7.92 16.22
C CYS A 27 4.65 8.72 15.13
N GLY A 28 4.76 10.05 15.16
CA GLY A 28 4.05 10.98 14.26
C GLY A 28 4.83 11.36 13.01
N ILE A 29 5.76 10.52 12.54
CA ILE A 29 6.54 10.75 11.32
C ILE A 29 6.20 9.71 10.23
N GLY A 30 6.61 10.00 8.99
CA GLY A 30 6.35 9.12 7.86
C GLY A 30 7.15 7.82 7.92
N PHE A 31 6.55 6.72 7.53
CA PHE A 31 7.14 5.38 7.58
C PHE A 31 8.33 5.16 6.63
N HIS A 32 8.60 6.11 5.73
CA HIS A 32 9.82 6.13 4.92
C HIS A 32 11.09 6.42 5.74
N GLN A 33 10.92 6.90 6.97
CA GLN A 33 12.00 7.22 7.89
C GLN A 33 12.07 6.22 9.04
N GLN A 34 13.11 6.31 9.84
CA GLN A 34 13.22 5.52 11.06
C GLN A 34 12.18 5.99 12.08
N LEU A 35 11.38 5.06 12.61
CA LEU A 35 10.26 5.31 13.52
C LEU A 35 10.60 5.01 14.98
N LEU A 36 11.48 4.04 15.19
CA LEU A 36 11.82 3.48 16.50
C LEU A 36 13.34 3.52 16.72
N PRO A 37 13.80 3.46 17.97
CA PRO A 37 15.22 3.31 18.27
C PRO A 37 15.81 2.04 17.61
N ASP A 38 17.13 2.05 17.42
CA ASP A 38 17.84 0.90 16.89
C ASP A 38 17.60 -0.31 17.80
N GLU A 39 17.45 -1.49 17.17
CA GLU A 39 17.32 -2.78 17.85
C GLU A 39 16.21 -2.81 18.92
N SER A 40 15.09 -2.12 18.69
CA SER A 40 13.97 -2.05 19.65
C SER A 40 12.73 -2.84 19.23
N LEU A 41 12.69 -3.33 17.98
CA LEU A 41 11.52 -3.98 17.40
C LEU A 41 11.73 -5.49 17.24
N ASP A 42 10.86 -6.29 17.84
CA ASP A 42 10.85 -7.75 17.67
C ASP A 42 9.99 -8.17 16.47
N ILE A 43 8.83 -7.51 16.28
CA ILE A 43 7.91 -7.79 15.17
C ILE A 43 7.40 -6.47 14.61
N GLY A 44 7.59 -6.27 13.30
CA GLY A 44 6.98 -5.20 12.53
C GLY A 44 5.83 -5.74 11.67
N PHE A 45 4.67 -5.09 11.71
CA PHE A 45 3.54 -5.42 10.86
C PHE A 45 3.10 -4.20 10.05
N SER A 46 2.89 -4.38 8.76
CA SER A 46 2.33 -3.36 7.90
C SER A 46 1.30 -3.96 6.95
N ALA A 47 0.15 -3.30 6.86
CA ALA A 47 -0.89 -3.66 5.90
C ALA A 47 -1.26 -2.47 5.02
N THR A 48 -1.23 -2.68 3.72
CA THR A 48 -1.73 -1.76 2.67
C THR A 48 -1.18 -0.31 2.76
N ALA A 49 0.11 -0.17 3.09
CA ALA A 49 0.74 1.16 3.22
C ALA A 49 1.94 1.39 2.29
N MET A 50 2.71 0.36 1.96
CA MET A 50 4.01 0.52 1.27
C MET A 50 3.89 0.90 -0.23
N HIS A 51 2.67 1.03 -0.76
CA HIS A 51 2.43 1.55 -2.10
C HIS A 51 2.41 3.09 -2.14
N TYR A 52 2.29 3.78 -1.01
CA TYR A 52 2.41 5.23 -0.96
C TYR A 52 3.86 5.65 -1.14
N LEU A 53 4.07 6.65 -2.00
CA LEU A 53 5.36 7.29 -2.22
C LEU A 53 5.53 8.48 -1.26
N SER A 54 6.78 8.80 -0.94
CA SER A 54 7.12 9.95 -0.10
C SER A 54 6.75 11.28 -0.75
N GLU A 55 6.75 11.31 -2.09
CA GLU A 55 6.36 12.46 -2.90
C GLU A 55 5.81 12.00 -4.26
N LYS A 56 5.13 12.91 -4.94
CA LYS A 56 4.68 12.71 -6.33
C LYS A 56 5.86 12.99 -7.27
N PRO A 57 6.36 11.99 -8.03
CA PRO A 57 7.55 12.20 -8.86
C PRO A 57 7.30 13.12 -10.07
N CYS A 58 6.13 13.03 -10.68
CA CYS A 58 5.72 13.87 -11.81
C CYS A 58 4.21 13.80 -12.02
N THR A 59 3.72 14.47 -13.06
CA THR A 59 2.36 14.33 -13.56
C THR A 59 2.28 13.21 -14.60
N ILE A 60 1.07 12.69 -14.82
CA ILE A 60 0.80 11.64 -15.79
C ILE A 60 -0.23 12.20 -16.79
N ASP A 61 0.09 12.20 -18.07
CA ASP A 61 -0.80 12.72 -19.09
C ASP A 61 -2.11 11.93 -19.15
N ASN A 62 -3.23 12.66 -18.98
CA ASN A 62 -4.59 12.13 -19.05
C ASN A 62 -4.90 10.96 -18.11
N HIS A 63 -4.11 10.77 -17.05
CA HIS A 63 -4.34 9.73 -16.06
C HIS A 63 -3.95 10.20 -14.65
N VAL A 64 -4.59 9.63 -13.63
CA VAL A 64 -4.40 10.03 -12.22
C VAL A 64 -3.53 9.04 -11.42
N HIS A 65 -3.15 7.91 -12.00
CA HIS A 65 -2.42 6.84 -11.29
C HIS A 65 -1.35 6.21 -12.17
N MET A 66 -0.28 5.68 -11.56
CA MET A 66 0.89 5.11 -12.23
C MET A 66 0.54 3.97 -13.23
N VAL A 67 -0.57 3.29 -13.06
CA VAL A 67 -1.00 2.23 -13.99
C VAL A 67 -1.31 2.74 -15.40
N GLY A 68 -1.57 4.04 -15.56
CA GLY A 68 -1.73 4.69 -16.87
C GLY A 68 -0.47 5.43 -17.33
N ALA A 69 0.62 5.39 -16.57
CA ALA A 69 1.86 6.05 -16.95
C ALA A 69 2.64 5.23 -17.99
N THR A 70 3.26 5.92 -18.92
CA THR A 70 4.15 5.33 -19.95
C THR A 70 5.42 6.17 -20.10
N GLY A 71 6.48 5.59 -20.66
CA GLY A 71 7.73 6.31 -20.96
C GLY A 71 8.37 6.96 -19.74
N GLY A 72 8.68 8.25 -19.85
CA GLY A 72 9.35 9.03 -18.77
C GLY A 72 8.61 9.02 -17.45
N PRO A 73 7.30 9.33 -17.40
CA PRO A 73 6.50 9.24 -16.17
C PRO A 73 6.52 7.86 -15.52
N ALA A 74 6.36 6.77 -16.28
CA ALA A 74 6.43 5.42 -15.73
C ALA A 74 7.78 5.15 -15.07
N LYS A 75 8.88 5.57 -15.71
CA LYS A 75 10.22 5.46 -15.15
C LYS A 75 10.37 6.28 -13.87
N ALA A 76 9.90 7.52 -13.84
CA ALA A 76 10.02 8.40 -12.68
C ALA A 76 9.28 7.80 -11.44
N PHE A 77 8.08 7.26 -11.64
CA PHE A 77 7.34 6.57 -10.58
C PHE A 77 8.07 5.31 -10.10
N SER A 78 8.63 4.51 -11.00
CA SER A 78 9.39 3.31 -10.66
C SER A 78 10.67 3.64 -9.89
N ASP A 79 11.44 4.64 -10.34
CA ASP A 79 12.67 5.07 -9.67
C ASP A 79 12.39 5.57 -8.25
N GLN A 80 11.37 6.43 -8.09
CA GLN A 80 10.94 6.90 -6.77
C GLN A 80 10.48 5.76 -5.86
N ALA A 81 9.73 4.82 -6.43
CA ALA A 81 9.24 3.65 -5.69
C ALA A 81 10.39 2.74 -5.24
N ALA A 82 11.39 2.52 -6.09
CA ALA A 82 12.57 1.72 -5.75
C ALA A 82 13.36 2.38 -4.61
N GLN A 83 13.60 3.70 -4.69
CA GLN A 83 14.28 4.45 -3.63
C GLN A 83 13.50 4.39 -2.31
N ASN A 84 12.20 4.67 -2.34
CA ASN A 84 11.37 4.62 -1.14
C ASN A 84 11.36 3.21 -0.50
N TRP A 85 11.38 2.15 -1.31
CA TRP A 85 11.43 0.79 -0.78
C TRP A 85 12.75 0.48 -0.10
N LEU A 86 13.87 0.93 -0.67
CA LEU A 86 15.18 0.85 -0.02
C LEU A 86 15.20 1.61 1.31
N ASP A 87 14.72 2.84 1.34
CA ASP A 87 14.71 3.67 2.55
C ASP A 87 13.87 3.02 3.66
N ILE A 88 12.68 2.52 3.34
CA ILE A 88 11.82 1.80 4.26
C ILE A 88 12.52 0.58 4.84
N LEU A 89 13.08 -0.27 3.98
CA LEU A 89 13.73 -1.50 4.42
C LEU A 89 14.98 -1.22 5.26
N LEU A 90 15.79 -0.23 4.90
CA LEU A 90 16.98 0.15 5.67
C LEU A 90 16.61 0.74 7.03
N ALA A 91 15.55 1.53 7.11
CA ALA A 91 15.05 2.03 8.38
C ALA A 91 14.57 0.86 9.27
N ARG A 92 13.79 -0.07 8.72
CA ARG A 92 13.33 -1.27 9.43
C ARG A 92 14.49 -2.18 9.85
N ALA A 93 15.54 -2.29 9.01
CA ALA A 93 16.73 -3.08 9.36
C ALA A 93 17.45 -2.57 10.62
N LYS A 94 17.48 -1.26 10.82
CA LYS A 94 18.04 -0.64 12.04
C LYS A 94 17.17 -0.87 13.27
N GLU A 95 15.86 -0.78 13.10
CA GLU A 95 14.89 -0.88 14.21
C GLU A 95 14.72 -2.31 14.72
N LEU A 96 14.87 -3.30 13.83
CA LEU A 96 14.72 -4.70 14.19
C LEU A 96 15.88 -5.18 15.06
N ARG A 97 15.56 -5.92 16.10
CA ARG A 97 16.54 -6.72 16.82
C ARG A 97 17.04 -7.89 15.97
N PRO A 98 18.23 -8.42 16.24
CA PRO A 98 18.66 -9.69 15.66
C PRO A 98 17.60 -10.78 15.87
N GLY A 99 17.13 -11.39 14.77
CA GLY A 99 16.02 -12.36 14.79
C GLY A 99 14.61 -11.77 14.73
N GLY A 100 14.48 -10.46 14.75
CA GLY A 100 13.20 -9.77 14.58
C GLY A 100 12.60 -9.99 13.19
N GLN A 101 11.28 -9.88 13.07
CA GLN A 101 10.54 -10.21 11.85
C GLN A 101 9.69 -9.06 11.34
N LEU A 102 9.58 -8.94 10.01
CA LEU A 102 8.66 -8.03 9.34
C LEU A 102 7.60 -8.84 8.59
N VAL A 103 6.34 -8.51 8.82
CA VAL A 103 5.20 -9.04 8.06
C VAL A 103 4.57 -7.89 7.30
N MET A 104 4.58 -7.97 5.98
CA MET A 104 4.11 -6.88 5.12
C MET A 104 3.09 -7.37 4.11
N LEU A 105 1.86 -6.89 4.24
CA LEU A 105 0.78 -7.09 3.26
C LEU A 105 0.66 -5.82 2.41
N ASN A 106 0.80 -5.95 1.10
CA ASN A 106 0.83 -4.77 0.22
C ASN A 106 -0.09 -4.96 -0.98
N PHE A 107 -0.64 -3.85 -1.47
CA PHE A 107 -1.13 -3.84 -2.84
C PHE A 107 0.05 -3.96 -3.79
N GLY A 108 -0.07 -4.86 -4.75
CA GLY A 108 0.97 -5.11 -5.74
C GLY A 108 0.36 -5.53 -7.08
N ILE A 109 1.24 -5.80 -8.02
CA ILE A 109 0.91 -6.38 -9.33
C ILE A 109 1.30 -7.85 -9.28
N ASP A 110 0.33 -8.73 -9.55
CA ASP A 110 0.57 -10.17 -9.58
C ASP A 110 1.18 -10.65 -10.91
N GLU A 111 1.45 -11.95 -11.01
CA GLU A 111 2.08 -12.59 -12.16
C GLU A 111 1.20 -12.54 -13.44
N GLN A 112 -0.08 -12.22 -13.31
CA GLN A 112 -1.01 -12.01 -14.40
C GLN A 112 -1.18 -10.52 -14.75
N GLY A 113 -0.43 -9.62 -14.11
CA GLY A 113 -0.53 -8.17 -14.29
C GLY A 113 -1.78 -7.56 -13.64
N ARG A 114 -2.44 -8.27 -12.72
CA ARG A 114 -3.61 -7.76 -11.99
C ARG A 114 -3.16 -6.97 -10.76
N TYR A 115 -3.91 -5.94 -10.44
CA TYR A 115 -3.69 -5.06 -9.29
C TYR A 115 -5.02 -4.59 -8.70
N LEU A 116 -4.99 -3.91 -7.57
CA LEU A 116 -6.18 -3.36 -6.94
C LEU A 116 -6.97 -2.51 -7.94
N GLY A 117 -8.25 -2.88 -8.13
CA GLY A 117 -9.16 -2.19 -9.03
C GLY A 117 -9.16 -2.70 -10.47
N ASN A 118 -8.41 -3.78 -10.79
CA ASN A 118 -8.54 -4.44 -12.10
C ASN A 118 -8.65 -5.97 -12.01
N THR A 119 -9.09 -6.49 -10.89
CA THR A 119 -9.25 -7.94 -10.66
C THR A 119 -10.58 -8.50 -11.14
N GLY A 120 -11.54 -7.65 -11.49
CA GLY A 120 -12.92 -8.03 -11.81
C GLY A 120 -13.43 -7.54 -13.18
N GLY A 121 -12.54 -7.23 -14.11
CA GLY A 121 -12.90 -6.81 -15.48
C GLY A 121 -13.10 -5.31 -15.68
N ALA A 122 -13.45 -4.54 -14.64
CA ALA A 122 -13.43 -3.08 -14.66
C ALA A 122 -12.09 -2.56 -14.15
N ASN A 123 -11.56 -1.50 -14.76
CA ASN A 123 -10.37 -0.82 -14.27
C ASN A 123 -10.75 0.43 -13.49
N MET A 124 -10.62 0.37 -12.17
CA MET A 124 -11.00 1.46 -11.25
C MET A 124 -10.24 2.76 -11.57
N PHE A 125 -8.94 2.68 -11.80
CA PHE A 125 -8.14 3.88 -12.05
C PHE A 125 -8.38 4.50 -13.43
N ASN A 126 -8.68 3.69 -14.44
CA ASN A 126 -9.15 4.20 -15.73
C ASN A 126 -10.49 4.93 -15.59
N THR A 127 -11.39 4.38 -14.76
CA THR A 127 -12.66 5.03 -14.45
C THR A 127 -12.43 6.37 -13.74
N PHE A 128 -11.57 6.40 -12.73
CA PHE A 128 -11.21 7.66 -12.05
C PHE A 128 -10.60 8.68 -13.00
N ALA A 129 -9.69 8.28 -13.89
CA ALA A 129 -9.11 9.17 -14.88
C ALA A 129 -10.15 9.74 -15.84
N THR A 130 -11.11 8.92 -16.27
CA THR A 130 -12.21 9.33 -17.13
C THR A 130 -13.11 10.35 -16.43
N LEU A 131 -13.54 10.07 -15.20
CA LEU A 131 -14.36 10.99 -14.42
C LEU A 131 -13.63 12.30 -14.11
N TRP A 132 -12.34 12.23 -13.77
CA TRP A 132 -11.53 13.41 -13.51
C TRP A 132 -11.39 14.31 -14.75
N LYS A 133 -11.23 13.70 -15.93
CA LYS A 133 -11.23 14.40 -17.20
C LYS A 133 -12.58 15.05 -17.51
N GLN A 134 -13.69 14.35 -17.25
CA GLN A 134 -15.05 14.88 -17.42
C GLN A 134 -15.26 16.11 -16.53
N MET A 135 -14.87 16.06 -15.26
CA MET A 135 -14.96 17.21 -14.34
C MET A 135 -14.20 18.45 -14.85
N SER A 136 -13.05 18.26 -15.50
CA SER A 136 -12.34 19.36 -16.15
C SER A 136 -13.10 19.92 -17.35
N GLN A 137 -13.69 19.07 -18.18
CA GLN A 137 -14.49 19.48 -19.33
C GLN A 137 -15.76 20.25 -18.92
N GLU A 138 -16.37 19.82 -17.82
CA GLU A 138 -17.55 20.47 -17.22
C GLU A 138 -17.19 21.70 -16.37
N LYS A 139 -15.89 22.05 -16.25
CA LYS A 139 -15.39 23.18 -15.46
C LYS A 139 -15.70 23.09 -13.97
N VAL A 140 -15.92 21.88 -13.44
CA VAL A 140 -16.02 21.61 -12.01
C VAL A 140 -14.65 21.75 -11.35
N ILE A 141 -13.59 21.35 -12.08
CA ILE A 141 -12.18 21.59 -11.72
C ILE A 141 -11.48 22.36 -12.84
N SER A 142 -10.44 23.08 -12.50
CA SER A 142 -9.63 23.80 -13.48
C SER A 142 -8.75 22.85 -14.30
N ASP A 143 -8.33 23.30 -15.47
CA ASP A 143 -7.38 22.57 -16.31
C ASP A 143 -6.02 22.39 -15.63
N THR A 144 -5.66 23.30 -14.71
CA THR A 144 -4.45 23.21 -13.89
C THR A 144 -4.56 22.10 -12.84
N GLU A 145 -5.68 22.01 -12.13
CA GLU A 145 -5.95 20.92 -11.18
C GLU A 145 -5.96 19.57 -11.89
N PHE A 146 -6.64 19.50 -13.05
CA PHE A 146 -6.65 18.29 -13.87
C PHE A 146 -5.23 17.81 -14.22
N LYS A 147 -4.40 18.70 -14.76
CA LYS A 147 -3.04 18.37 -15.21
C LYS A 147 -2.09 18.04 -14.06
N ASN A 148 -2.29 18.67 -12.90
CA ASN A 148 -1.39 18.51 -11.77
C ASN A 148 -1.78 17.37 -10.82
N THR A 149 -2.90 16.68 -11.06
CA THR A 149 -3.33 15.58 -10.21
C THR A 149 -2.70 14.27 -10.62
N ALA A 150 -2.00 13.64 -9.68
CA ALA A 150 -1.63 12.23 -9.76
C ALA A 150 -1.50 11.68 -8.33
N PHE A 151 -1.94 10.46 -8.10
CA PHE A 151 -1.76 9.78 -6.82
C PHE A 151 -0.28 9.47 -6.60
N PRO A 152 0.33 9.83 -5.48
CA PRO A 152 1.70 9.44 -5.14
C PRO A 152 1.72 7.98 -4.67
N GLN A 153 1.40 7.07 -5.56
CA GLN A 153 1.29 5.64 -5.32
C GLN A 153 2.01 4.85 -6.40
N TYR A 154 2.57 3.71 -6.03
CA TYR A 154 3.17 2.77 -6.95
C TYR A 154 2.88 1.34 -6.51
N TYR A 155 2.31 0.54 -7.40
CA TYR A 155 2.11 -0.89 -7.18
C TYR A 155 3.32 -1.64 -7.73
N ARG A 156 4.05 -2.27 -6.82
CA ARG A 156 5.22 -3.09 -7.14
C ARG A 156 4.79 -4.49 -7.51
N THR A 157 5.56 -5.11 -8.38
CA THR A 157 5.50 -6.56 -8.60
C THR A 157 6.15 -7.28 -7.41
N ILE A 158 5.92 -8.60 -7.30
CA ILE A 158 6.57 -9.42 -6.27
C ILE A 158 8.10 -9.39 -6.43
N ASP A 159 8.62 -9.33 -7.65
CA ASP A 159 10.05 -9.25 -7.90
C ASP A 159 10.65 -7.93 -7.44
N GLU A 160 9.97 -6.78 -7.68
CA GLU A 160 10.41 -5.48 -7.17
C GLU A 160 10.40 -5.42 -5.63
N PHE A 161 9.45 -6.08 -4.96
CA PHE A 161 9.47 -6.21 -3.51
C PHE A 161 10.64 -7.06 -3.01
N CYS A 162 10.93 -8.16 -3.68
CA CYS A 162 11.90 -9.15 -3.22
C CYS A 162 13.34 -8.86 -3.63
N ALA A 163 13.57 -8.12 -4.70
CA ALA A 163 14.90 -7.89 -5.26
C ALA A 163 15.91 -7.35 -4.23
N PRO A 164 15.62 -6.32 -3.41
CA PRO A 164 16.59 -5.83 -2.42
C PRO A 164 16.94 -6.83 -1.33
N LEU A 165 16.09 -7.83 -1.09
CA LEU A 165 16.24 -8.86 -0.07
C LEU A 165 16.95 -10.12 -0.58
N ARG A 166 17.01 -10.29 -1.91
CA ARG A 166 17.66 -11.44 -2.58
C ARG A 166 19.05 -11.09 -3.12
N ASP A 167 19.25 -9.85 -3.55
CA ASP A 167 20.51 -9.37 -4.09
C ASP A 167 21.54 -9.16 -2.97
N GLU A 168 22.55 -10.02 -2.92
CA GLU A 168 23.64 -9.97 -1.94
C GLU A 168 24.46 -8.67 -1.99
N THR A 169 24.42 -7.95 -3.12
CA THR A 169 25.09 -6.66 -3.27
C THR A 169 24.26 -5.50 -2.73
N SER A 170 22.97 -5.71 -2.53
CA SER A 170 22.03 -4.72 -2.01
C SER A 170 22.43 -4.23 -0.62
N PRO A 171 22.28 -2.92 -0.32
CA PRO A 171 22.48 -2.39 1.02
C PRO A 171 21.50 -3.01 2.04
N VAL A 172 20.30 -3.41 1.62
CA VAL A 172 19.30 -4.07 2.47
C VAL A 172 19.77 -5.46 2.90
N PHE A 173 20.30 -6.25 1.94
CA PHE A 173 20.87 -7.55 2.25
C PHE A 173 22.11 -7.44 3.16
N LYS A 174 22.98 -6.46 2.92
CA LYS A 174 24.14 -6.16 3.75
C LYS A 174 23.78 -5.68 5.15
N ALA A 175 22.64 -5.00 5.29
CA ALA A 175 22.08 -4.61 6.59
C ALA A 175 21.46 -5.77 7.39
N GLY A 176 21.45 -6.99 6.83
CA GLY A 176 21.03 -8.21 7.53
C GLY A 176 19.61 -8.68 7.27
N LEU A 177 18.76 -7.93 6.53
CA LEU A 177 17.43 -8.42 6.19
C LEU A 177 17.49 -9.58 5.19
N ARG A 178 16.65 -10.57 5.43
CA ARG A 178 16.53 -11.77 4.58
C ARG A 178 15.06 -12.04 4.27
N LEU A 179 14.79 -12.43 3.03
CA LEU A 179 13.47 -12.87 2.63
C LEU A 179 13.19 -14.27 3.18
N VAL A 180 12.13 -14.41 3.96
CA VAL A 180 11.65 -15.72 4.45
C VAL A 180 10.68 -16.33 3.45
N SER A 181 9.66 -15.57 3.05
CA SER A 181 8.68 -16.00 2.05
C SER A 181 8.01 -14.78 1.40
N ALA A 182 7.53 -14.95 0.18
CA ALA A 182 6.70 -13.98 -0.51
C ALA A 182 5.77 -14.71 -1.48
N HIS A 183 4.52 -14.27 -1.55
CA HIS A 183 3.52 -14.78 -2.47
C HIS A 183 2.50 -13.70 -2.80
N THR A 184 1.82 -13.85 -3.92
CA THR A 184 0.69 -13.02 -4.32
C THR A 184 -0.63 -13.73 -4.02
N GLY A 185 -1.68 -12.96 -3.86
CA GLY A 185 -3.04 -13.47 -3.66
C GLY A 185 -4.09 -12.41 -4.00
N VAL A 186 -5.23 -12.85 -4.46
CA VAL A 186 -6.38 -11.96 -4.69
C VAL A 186 -7.31 -12.04 -3.49
N VAL A 187 -7.51 -10.92 -2.82
CA VAL A 187 -8.50 -10.81 -1.76
C VAL A 187 -9.88 -10.82 -2.39
N ARG A 188 -10.65 -11.87 -2.14
CA ARG A 188 -12.01 -11.99 -2.64
C ARG A 188 -12.95 -11.11 -1.80
N CYS A 189 -13.86 -10.41 -2.48
CA CYS A 189 -14.95 -9.73 -1.81
C CYS A 189 -15.88 -10.79 -1.18
N PRO A 190 -16.11 -10.80 0.15
CA PRO A 190 -16.95 -11.81 0.80
C PRO A 190 -18.40 -11.75 0.32
N TYR A 191 -18.89 -10.56 0.02
CA TYR A 191 -20.25 -10.38 -0.53
C TYR A 191 -20.37 -10.96 -1.94
N ARG A 192 -19.37 -10.74 -2.79
CA ARG A 192 -19.34 -11.33 -4.13
C ARG A 192 -19.24 -12.84 -4.07
N HIS A 193 -18.46 -13.37 -3.14
CA HIS A 193 -18.35 -14.82 -2.91
C HIS A 193 -19.71 -15.40 -2.51
N ALA A 194 -20.40 -14.81 -1.54
CA ALA A 194 -21.72 -15.23 -1.10
C ALA A 194 -22.76 -15.17 -2.25
N TYR A 195 -22.70 -14.13 -3.09
CA TYR A 195 -23.55 -14.01 -4.27
C TYR A 195 -23.30 -15.14 -5.29
N ASP A 196 -22.03 -15.44 -5.55
CA ASP A 196 -21.65 -16.49 -6.51
C ASP A 196 -22.02 -17.89 -5.96
N GLU A 197 -21.84 -18.13 -4.65
CA GLU A 197 -22.26 -19.37 -3.98
C GLU A 197 -23.79 -19.58 -3.99
N ALA A 198 -24.55 -18.51 -3.89
CA ALA A 198 -26.00 -18.54 -4.05
C ALA A 198 -26.48 -18.71 -5.50
N GLY A 199 -25.57 -18.99 -6.45
CA GLY A 199 -25.87 -19.19 -7.87
C GLY A 199 -26.39 -17.92 -8.56
N GLY A 200 -26.05 -16.73 -8.02
CA GLY A 200 -26.54 -15.46 -8.57
C GLY A 200 -28.02 -15.18 -8.28
N ALA A 201 -28.64 -15.95 -7.40
CA ALA A 201 -30.08 -15.83 -7.09
C ALA A 201 -30.43 -14.64 -6.18
N MET A 202 -29.43 -13.97 -5.58
CA MET A 202 -29.67 -12.75 -4.79
C MET A 202 -30.10 -11.59 -5.68
N SER A 203 -31.10 -10.86 -5.25
CA SER A 203 -31.42 -9.57 -5.89
C SER A 203 -30.31 -8.56 -5.67
N ALA A 204 -30.18 -7.58 -6.58
CA ALA A 204 -29.21 -6.49 -6.42
C ALA A 204 -29.36 -5.76 -5.08
N ARG A 205 -30.57 -5.71 -4.52
CA ARG A 205 -30.86 -5.07 -3.22
C ARG A 205 -30.33 -5.91 -2.05
N GLU A 206 -30.49 -7.23 -2.09
CA GLU A 206 -29.95 -8.14 -1.07
C GLU A 206 -28.43 -8.20 -1.12
N PHE A 207 -27.86 -8.06 -2.30
CA PHE A 207 -26.39 -8.00 -2.47
C PHE A 207 -25.77 -6.68 -1.97
N ALA A 208 -26.52 -5.59 -2.01
CA ALA A 208 -26.04 -4.23 -1.68
C ALA A 208 -26.21 -3.86 -0.18
N VAL A 209 -26.80 -4.72 0.65
CA VAL A 209 -26.98 -4.55 2.11
C VAL A 209 -25.99 -5.38 2.86
#